data_47ecbf79bdf6295436e70d84ca8d07d1
#
_entry.id   47ecbf79bdf6295436e70d84ca8d07d1
#
_cell.length_a   1.000
_cell.length_b   1.000
_cell.length_c   1.000
_cell.angle_alpha   90.00
_cell.angle_beta   90.00
_cell.angle_gamma   90.00
#
_symmetry.space_group_name_H-M   'P 1'
#
loop_
_entity.id
_entity.type
_entity.pdbx_description
1 polymer ?
#
loop_
_entity_poly.entity_id
_entity_poly.type
_entity_poly.pdbx_seq_one_letter_code
_entity_poly.pdbx_strand_id
1 'polypeptide(L)'
;YQDLKSIDDTNNIITVMILITAVVFLAITTVFAFFLSTRITNPLRQLKTQAKEVARGNYDKRVPIQTRDEIGELAMTFNKMSRSIQTHIDALTTSKNIRDTLINSMVEGVLGINHKKQIIISNALAERMLSEFNESDREMFNLQIEDTFESQKTEYREYEMNQRFYVIIMSHIKKIQTNGEGGLVAIVRDMTNEHELEQVKKDFIASVSHELRTPISLLQGYTESIVDGVVTEPEEINEFLTVVLDESKRLSRLVNELLNVAKMDAEGLNVTQELQPMQDLVRKMAMKYRQQAQELNLTLDFQMDGEMASLWYYDFDRMEQVLTNLVDNASRYTQPGDTISIKATADHDHQILTIEDTGVGIAPQHLEKLFERFYKVDSARKRGSQGTGLGLFITRMIVNAHGGHIRVESELDKGTKFIISLPKKSHVEEID
;
A
#
# COMPACT_ATOMS: atom_id res chain seq x y z
N TYR A 1 -109.97 34.20 50.94
CA TYR A 1 -109.21 34.74 49.79
C TYR A 1 -107.82 35.22 50.22
N GLN A 2 -107.57 35.56 51.45
CA GLN A 2 -106.24 36.01 51.91
C GLN A 2 -105.24 34.88 52.11
N ASP A 3 -105.63 33.66 52.44
CA ASP A 3 -104.80 32.50 52.71
C ASP A 3 -104.17 31.87 51.43
N LEU A 4 -104.86 31.93 50.28
CA LEU A 4 -104.36 31.37 49.02
C LEU A 4 -103.25 32.22 48.45
N LYS A 5 -103.32 33.56 48.61
CA LYS A 5 -102.24 34.47 48.12
C LYS A 5 -100.96 34.30 48.91
N SER A 6 -101.03 34.04 50.19
CA SER A 6 -99.91 33.79 51.08
C SER A 6 -99.18 32.47 50.72
N ILE A 7 -99.94 31.43 50.28
CA ILE A 7 -99.44 30.15 49.87
C ILE A 7 -98.71 30.28 48.50
N ASP A 8 -99.30 31.06 47.55
CA ASP A 8 -98.69 31.32 46.25
C ASP A 8 -97.39 32.12 46.37
N ASP A 9 -97.33 33.15 47.20
CA ASP A 9 -96.15 33.95 47.50
C ASP A 9 -95.01 33.09 48.13
N THR A 10 -95.40 32.20 49.05
CA THR A 10 -94.46 31.27 49.69
C THR A 10 -93.90 30.23 48.68
N ASN A 11 -94.81 29.67 47.81
CA ASN A 11 -94.34 28.76 46.75
C ASN A 11 -93.44 29.44 45.74
N ASN A 12 -93.70 30.70 45.35
CA ASN A 12 -92.87 31.48 44.51
C ASN A 12 -91.46 31.73 45.13
N ILE A 13 -91.45 32.09 46.44
CA ILE A 13 -90.14 32.25 47.14
C ILE A 13 -89.35 30.94 47.19
N ILE A 14 -90.04 29.81 47.49
CA ILE A 14 -89.40 28.51 47.50
C ILE A 14 -88.89 28.15 46.11
N THR A 15 -89.69 28.40 45.05
CA THR A 15 -89.26 28.13 43.64
C THR A 15 -88.05 28.96 43.24
N VAL A 16 -88.03 30.27 43.59
CA VAL A 16 -86.90 31.15 43.35
C VAL A 16 -85.69 30.71 44.14
N MET A 17 -85.84 30.32 45.39
CA MET A 17 -84.70 29.77 46.19
C MET A 17 -84.14 28.49 45.60
N ILE A 18 -84.99 27.56 45.15
CA ILE A 18 -84.54 26.34 44.48
C ILE A 18 -83.77 26.66 43.19
N LEU A 19 -84.31 27.61 42.38
CA LEU A 19 -83.65 28.03 41.15
C LEU A 19 -82.27 28.67 41.42
N ILE A 20 -82.16 29.57 42.39
CA ILE A 20 -80.92 30.20 42.80
C ILE A 20 -79.92 29.13 43.28
N THR A 21 -80.39 28.22 44.16
CA THR A 21 -79.53 27.13 44.65
C THR A 21 -79.09 26.22 43.55
N ALA A 22 -79.91 25.87 42.56
CA ALA A 22 -79.50 25.06 41.38
C ALA A 22 -78.53 25.78 40.54
N VAL A 23 -78.66 27.09 40.28
CA VAL A 23 -77.71 27.90 39.51
C VAL A 23 -76.33 27.98 40.22
N VAL A 24 -76.32 28.23 41.52
CA VAL A 24 -75.15 28.29 42.37
C VAL A 24 -74.40 26.93 42.34
N PHE A 25 -75.21 25.85 42.53
CA PHE A 25 -74.66 24.50 42.50
C PHE A 25 -74.08 24.12 41.11
N LEU A 26 -74.75 24.52 40.02
CA LEU A 26 -74.29 24.34 38.66
C LEU A 26 -72.97 25.12 38.40
N ALA A 27 -72.93 26.36 38.91
CA ALA A 27 -71.68 27.18 38.79
C ALA A 27 -70.48 26.55 39.53
N ILE A 28 -70.71 26.10 40.78
CA ILE A 28 -69.69 25.44 41.60
C ILE A 28 -69.24 24.14 40.94
N THR A 29 -70.15 23.29 40.47
CA THR A 29 -69.72 22.03 39.76
C THR A 29 -69.04 22.28 38.48
N THR A 30 -69.41 23.29 37.70
CA THR A 30 -68.69 23.67 36.47
C THR A 30 -67.29 24.15 36.76
N VAL A 31 -67.11 25.05 37.75
CA VAL A 31 -65.79 25.50 38.18
C VAL A 31 -64.91 24.34 38.68
N PHE A 32 -65.50 23.46 39.49
CA PHE A 32 -64.82 22.28 40.02
C PHE A 32 -64.45 21.30 38.90
N ALA A 33 -65.33 21.02 37.96
CA ALA A 33 -65.05 20.19 36.79
C ALA A 33 -63.95 20.78 35.92
N PHE A 34 -63.99 22.11 35.70
CA PHE A 34 -62.89 22.81 34.98
C PHE A 34 -61.56 22.70 35.71
N PHE A 35 -61.55 22.90 37.01
CA PHE A 35 -60.39 22.73 37.86
C PHE A 35 -59.79 21.30 37.77
N LEU A 36 -60.62 20.29 37.90
CA LEU A 36 -60.24 18.88 37.83
C LEU A 36 -59.73 18.53 36.46
N SER A 37 -60.37 19.03 35.40
CA SER A 37 -59.93 18.82 34.02
C SER A 37 -58.54 19.44 33.75
N THR A 38 -58.34 20.69 34.16
CA THR A 38 -57.10 21.41 33.88
C THR A 38 -55.90 20.99 34.76
N ARG A 39 -56.18 20.66 36.04
CA ARG A 39 -55.15 20.34 37.02
C ARG A 39 -54.75 18.88 37.07
N ILE A 40 -55.63 17.96 36.73
CA ILE A 40 -55.42 16.51 36.87
C ILE A 40 -55.58 15.81 35.54
N THR A 41 -56.69 15.94 34.82
CA THR A 41 -56.98 15.11 33.64
C THR A 41 -56.09 15.43 32.47
N ASN A 42 -55.86 16.70 32.16
CA ASN A 42 -55.01 17.12 31.05
C ASN A 42 -53.53 16.73 31.24
N PRO A 43 -52.87 16.99 32.39
CA PRO A 43 -51.47 16.54 32.61
C PRO A 43 -51.31 15.02 32.53
N LEU A 44 -52.24 14.25 33.10
CA LEU A 44 -52.19 12.78 32.99
C LEU A 44 -52.36 12.29 31.55
N ARG A 45 -53.23 12.95 30.76
CA ARG A 45 -53.40 12.64 29.33
C ARG A 45 -52.15 12.95 28.54
N GLN A 46 -51.45 14.05 28.86
CA GLN A 46 -50.18 14.41 28.25
C GLN A 46 -49.09 13.40 28.63
N LEU A 47 -48.99 13.01 29.90
CA LEU A 47 -48.07 11.96 30.35
C LEU A 47 -48.33 10.64 29.62
N LYS A 48 -49.58 10.18 29.52
CA LYS A 48 -49.97 8.99 28.77
C LYS A 48 -49.54 9.08 27.30
N THR A 49 -49.75 10.24 26.66
CA THR A 49 -49.38 10.45 25.27
C THR A 49 -47.87 10.40 25.09
N GLN A 50 -47.11 11.08 25.95
CA GLN A 50 -45.64 11.07 25.90
C GLN A 50 -45.06 9.68 26.23
N ALA A 51 -45.65 8.93 27.17
CA ALA A 51 -45.27 7.55 27.44
C ALA A 51 -45.38 6.64 26.19
N LYS A 52 -46.43 6.85 25.40
CA LYS A 52 -46.62 6.14 24.13
C LYS A 52 -45.56 6.55 23.10
N GLU A 53 -45.17 7.83 23.04
CA GLU A 53 -44.12 8.30 22.15
C GLU A 53 -42.75 7.72 22.55
N VAL A 54 -42.43 7.73 23.85
CA VAL A 54 -41.20 7.08 24.38
C VAL A 54 -41.18 5.58 24.03
N ALA A 55 -42.30 4.89 24.17
CA ALA A 55 -42.44 3.48 23.80
C ALA A 55 -42.23 3.22 22.28
N ARG A 56 -42.43 4.25 21.44
CA ARG A 56 -42.16 4.22 19.99
C ARG A 56 -40.75 4.66 19.60
N GLY A 57 -39.93 5.02 20.60
CA GLY A 57 -38.56 5.47 20.35
C GLY A 57 -38.38 6.99 20.23
N ASN A 58 -39.44 7.79 20.48
CA ASN A 58 -39.35 9.26 20.46
C ASN A 58 -39.03 9.80 21.85
N TYR A 59 -37.76 10.00 22.17
CA TYR A 59 -37.32 10.43 23.52
C TYR A 59 -37.18 11.95 23.67
N ASP A 60 -37.26 12.73 22.59
CA ASP A 60 -36.95 14.19 22.59
C ASP A 60 -38.08 15.04 23.19
N LYS A 61 -39.32 14.58 23.06
CA LYS A 61 -40.48 15.32 23.55
C LYS A 61 -40.54 15.28 25.07
N ARG A 62 -40.86 16.41 25.69
CA ARG A 62 -40.99 16.58 27.15
C ARG A 62 -42.43 16.82 27.56
N VAL A 63 -42.80 16.31 28.73
CA VAL A 63 -44.08 16.64 29.39
C VAL A 63 -43.96 18.04 30.02
N PRO A 64 -44.84 18.99 29.69
CA PRO A 64 -44.81 20.29 30.34
C PRO A 64 -45.12 20.18 31.85
N ILE A 65 -44.31 20.83 32.68
CA ILE A 65 -44.52 20.88 34.12
C ILE A 65 -45.49 22.05 34.41
N GLN A 66 -46.79 21.73 34.60
CA GLN A 66 -47.82 22.73 34.77
C GLN A 66 -48.26 22.93 36.23
N THR A 67 -47.93 22.00 37.11
CA THR A 67 -48.33 21.99 38.51
C THR A 67 -47.13 21.78 39.42
N ARG A 68 -47.25 22.22 40.68
CA ARG A 68 -46.19 22.04 41.73
C ARG A 68 -46.62 20.99 42.76
N ASP A 69 -47.46 20.08 42.39
CA ASP A 69 -47.98 18.96 43.19
C ASP A 69 -47.36 17.63 42.74
N GLU A 70 -47.87 16.51 43.19
CA GLU A 70 -47.42 15.16 42.88
C GLU A 70 -47.46 14.87 41.36
N ILE A 71 -48.34 15.52 40.61
CA ILE A 71 -48.43 15.40 39.14
C ILE A 71 -47.25 16.11 38.48
N GLY A 72 -46.87 17.27 39.01
CA GLY A 72 -45.67 17.98 38.54
C GLY A 72 -44.39 17.21 38.83
N GLU A 73 -44.26 16.59 40.00
CA GLU A 73 -43.12 15.73 40.37
C GLU A 73 -43.06 14.49 39.48
N LEU A 74 -44.22 13.87 39.16
CA LEU A 74 -44.28 12.76 38.22
C LEU A 74 -43.82 13.17 36.81
N ALA A 75 -44.22 14.36 36.35
CA ALA A 75 -43.77 14.90 35.05
C ALA A 75 -42.26 15.14 35.02
N MET A 76 -41.67 15.68 36.09
CA MET A 76 -40.22 15.86 36.22
C MET A 76 -39.47 14.53 36.18
N THR A 77 -39.93 13.56 36.96
CA THR A 77 -39.33 12.22 37.04
C THR A 77 -39.43 11.50 35.68
N PHE A 78 -40.55 11.59 35.01
CA PHE A 78 -40.76 11.05 33.66
C PHE A 78 -39.75 11.69 32.64
N ASN A 79 -39.64 13.03 32.67
CA ASN A 79 -38.71 13.74 31.81
C ASN A 79 -37.23 13.34 32.06
N LYS A 80 -36.85 13.12 33.34
CA LYS A 80 -35.51 12.65 33.74
C LYS A 80 -35.27 11.23 33.23
N MET A 81 -36.25 10.34 33.35
CA MET A 81 -36.19 8.97 32.83
C MET A 81 -35.99 8.98 31.29
N SER A 82 -36.85 9.74 30.58
CA SER A 82 -36.76 9.86 29.12
C SER A 82 -35.39 10.37 28.66
N ARG A 83 -34.83 11.38 29.34
CA ARG A 83 -33.46 11.88 29.06
C ARG A 83 -32.41 10.82 29.31
N SER A 84 -32.49 10.08 30.41
CA SER A 84 -31.53 9.02 30.74
C SER A 84 -31.56 7.91 29.68
N ILE A 85 -32.75 7.48 29.23
CA ILE A 85 -32.86 6.48 28.14
C ILE A 85 -32.19 7.00 26.85
N GLN A 86 -32.50 8.23 26.44
CA GLN A 86 -31.89 8.86 25.27
C GLN A 86 -30.35 8.86 25.36
N THR A 87 -29.81 9.33 26.50
CA THR A 87 -28.35 9.36 26.72
C THR A 87 -27.72 7.96 26.62
N HIS A 88 -28.40 6.93 27.17
CA HIS A 88 -27.88 5.55 27.08
C HIS A 88 -27.92 5.01 25.64
N ILE A 89 -29.01 5.30 24.89
CA ILE A 89 -29.10 4.89 23.48
C ILE A 89 -28.05 5.59 22.64
N ASP A 90 -27.85 6.89 22.83
CA ASP A 90 -26.82 7.67 22.10
C ASP A 90 -25.42 7.15 22.42
N ALA A 91 -25.13 6.85 23.70
CA ALA A 91 -23.86 6.26 24.13
C ALA A 91 -23.62 4.87 23.51
N LEU A 92 -24.64 4.00 23.50
CA LEU A 92 -24.57 2.68 22.87
C LEU A 92 -24.34 2.80 21.35
N THR A 93 -25.09 3.69 20.70
CA THR A 93 -24.96 3.92 19.25
C THR A 93 -23.59 4.46 18.91
N THR A 94 -23.10 5.44 19.67
CA THR A 94 -21.75 6.01 19.51
C THR A 94 -20.69 4.94 19.73
N SER A 95 -20.80 4.14 20.79
CA SER A 95 -19.86 3.04 21.06
C SER A 95 -19.85 2.00 19.93
N LYS A 96 -21.04 1.64 19.41
CA LYS A 96 -21.16 0.75 18.24
C LYS A 96 -20.48 1.34 17.02
N ASN A 97 -20.77 2.59 16.68
CA ASN A 97 -20.20 3.27 15.51
C ASN A 97 -18.67 3.39 15.62
N ILE A 98 -18.16 3.73 16.81
CA ILE A 98 -16.69 3.78 17.04
C ILE A 98 -16.08 2.40 16.82
N ARG A 99 -16.66 1.34 17.41
CA ARG A 99 -16.16 -0.03 17.21
C ARG A 99 -16.16 -0.43 15.74
N ASP A 100 -17.27 -0.21 15.03
CA ASP A 100 -17.41 -0.58 13.61
C ASP A 100 -16.45 0.23 12.74
N THR A 101 -16.26 1.52 13.04
CA THR A 101 -15.28 2.37 12.36
C THR A 101 -13.85 1.89 12.62
N LEU A 102 -13.48 1.58 13.87
CA LEU A 102 -12.15 1.08 14.21
C LEU A 102 -11.84 -0.23 13.47
N ILE A 103 -12.75 -1.18 13.48
CA ILE A 103 -12.57 -2.47 12.80
C ILE A 103 -12.42 -2.26 11.28
N ASN A 104 -13.22 -1.39 10.67
CA ASN A 104 -13.15 -1.14 9.22
C ASN A 104 -11.97 -0.25 8.80
N SER A 105 -11.39 0.53 9.71
CA SER A 105 -10.20 1.34 9.43
C SER A 105 -8.88 0.59 9.61
N MET A 106 -8.92 -0.65 10.13
CA MET A 106 -7.72 -1.47 10.26
C MET A 106 -7.15 -1.83 8.89
N VAL A 107 -5.83 -1.79 8.79
CA VAL A 107 -5.08 -2.22 7.59
C VAL A 107 -5.09 -3.75 7.45
N GLU A 108 -5.38 -4.46 8.53
CA GLU A 108 -5.50 -5.92 8.56
C GLU A 108 -6.96 -6.37 8.50
N GLY A 109 -7.20 -7.51 7.87
CA GLY A 109 -8.51 -8.17 7.92
C GLY A 109 -8.77 -8.74 9.30
N VAL A 110 -10.00 -8.57 9.80
CA VAL A 110 -10.40 -9.09 11.12
C VAL A 110 -11.67 -9.93 10.96
N LEU A 111 -11.64 -11.14 11.51
CA LEU A 111 -12.77 -12.06 11.58
C LEU A 111 -13.02 -12.48 13.02
N GLY A 112 -14.26 -12.44 13.46
CA GLY A 112 -14.71 -13.09 14.68
C GLY A 112 -15.56 -14.31 14.34
N ILE A 113 -15.23 -15.47 14.88
CA ILE A 113 -15.87 -16.76 14.59
C ILE A 113 -16.43 -17.29 15.90
N ASN A 114 -17.72 -17.66 15.93
CA ASN A 114 -18.34 -18.22 17.11
C ASN A 114 -18.04 -19.72 17.28
N HIS A 115 -18.48 -20.31 18.41
CA HIS A 115 -18.33 -21.74 18.71
C HIS A 115 -19.02 -22.66 17.68
N LYS A 116 -19.98 -22.13 16.89
CA LYS A 116 -20.64 -22.86 15.79
C LYS A 116 -19.89 -22.74 14.46
N LYS A 117 -18.66 -22.23 14.49
CA LYS A 117 -17.80 -21.99 13.31
C LYS A 117 -18.40 -20.97 12.32
N GLN A 118 -19.31 -20.08 12.79
CA GLN A 118 -19.91 -19.05 11.96
C GLN A 118 -19.17 -17.73 12.16
N ILE A 119 -18.90 -17.03 11.06
CA ILE A 119 -18.33 -15.67 11.10
C ILE A 119 -19.41 -14.71 11.62
N ILE A 120 -19.12 -14.02 12.72
CA ILE A 120 -20.01 -13.06 13.38
C ILE A 120 -19.52 -11.62 13.30
N ILE A 121 -18.25 -11.43 13.02
CA ILE A 121 -17.61 -10.12 12.81
C ILE A 121 -16.69 -10.28 11.63
N SER A 122 -16.74 -9.33 10.70
CA SER A 122 -15.81 -9.21 9.59
C SER A 122 -15.61 -7.74 9.24
N ASN A 123 -14.46 -7.37 8.73
CA ASN A 123 -14.24 -6.08 8.08
C ASN A 123 -14.11 -6.25 6.56
N ALA A 124 -14.14 -5.14 5.84
CA ALA A 124 -14.14 -5.12 4.38
C ALA A 124 -12.93 -5.85 3.76
N LEU A 125 -11.75 -5.81 4.41
CA LEU A 125 -10.56 -6.49 3.91
C LEU A 125 -10.69 -8.01 4.04
N ALA A 126 -11.15 -8.51 5.19
CA ALA A 126 -11.38 -9.94 5.41
C ALA A 126 -12.46 -10.50 4.48
N GLU A 127 -13.54 -9.73 4.25
CA GLU A 127 -14.61 -10.14 3.30
C GLU A 127 -14.08 -10.25 1.87
N ARG A 128 -13.25 -9.29 1.44
CA ARG A 128 -12.63 -9.34 0.11
C ARG A 128 -11.78 -10.61 -0.03
N MET A 129 -10.89 -10.88 0.91
CA MET A 129 -10.06 -12.07 0.88
C MET A 129 -10.91 -13.36 0.84
N LEU A 130 -11.92 -13.49 1.71
CA LEU A 130 -12.79 -14.67 1.72
C LEU A 130 -13.58 -14.85 0.41
N SER A 131 -13.86 -13.75 -0.31
CA SER A 131 -14.52 -13.81 -1.63
C SER A 131 -13.60 -14.36 -2.72
N GLU A 132 -12.27 -14.26 -2.55
CA GLU A 132 -11.26 -14.76 -3.47
C GLU A 132 -10.93 -16.25 -3.23
N PHE A 133 -11.38 -16.85 -2.13
CA PHE A 133 -11.12 -18.25 -1.79
C PHE A 133 -11.67 -19.21 -2.84
N ASN A 134 -10.79 -20.06 -3.35
CA ASN A 134 -11.17 -21.26 -4.10
C ASN A 134 -11.62 -22.37 -3.13
N GLU A 135 -11.95 -23.55 -3.66
CA GLU A 135 -12.44 -24.68 -2.87
C GLU A 135 -11.38 -25.23 -1.90
N SER A 136 -10.13 -25.32 -2.35
CA SER A 136 -8.99 -25.75 -1.54
C SER A 136 -8.68 -24.78 -0.41
N ASP A 137 -8.72 -23.46 -0.68
CA ASP A 137 -8.50 -22.42 0.33
C ASP A 137 -9.56 -22.47 1.43
N ARG A 138 -10.83 -22.68 1.04
CA ARG A 138 -11.94 -22.83 1.99
C ARG A 138 -11.79 -24.06 2.87
N GLU A 139 -11.34 -25.17 2.30
CA GLU A 139 -11.08 -26.40 3.03
C GLU A 139 -9.94 -26.20 4.03
N MET A 140 -8.83 -25.61 3.62
CA MET A 140 -7.69 -25.29 4.49
C MET A 140 -8.08 -24.28 5.60
N PHE A 141 -8.91 -23.29 5.30
CA PHE A 141 -9.42 -22.33 6.28
C PHE A 141 -10.31 -23.02 7.34
N ASN A 142 -11.20 -23.93 6.91
CA ASN A 142 -12.03 -24.69 7.82
C ASN A 142 -11.20 -25.64 8.73
N LEU A 143 -10.16 -26.28 8.17
CA LEU A 143 -9.23 -27.09 8.96
C LEU A 143 -8.48 -26.22 9.99
N GLN A 144 -8.05 -25.02 9.62
CA GLN A 144 -7.39 -24.10 10.57
C GLN A 144 -8.34 -23.69 11.71
N ILE A 145 -9.63 -23.48 11.41
CA ILE A 145 -10.64 -23.22 12.44
C ILE A 145 -10.74 -24.41 13.41
N GLU A 146 -10.77 -25.65 12.89
CA GLU A 146 -10.86 -26.87 13.70
C GLU A 146 -9.64 -27.03 14.60
N ASP A 147 -8.44 -26.96 14.02
CA ASP A 147 -7.18 -27.09 14.72
C ASP A 147 -7.04 -26.05 15.84
N THR A 148 -7.46 -24.81 15.57
CA THR A 148 -7.41 -23.73 16.57
C THR A 148 -8.41 -23.92 17.71
N PHE A 149 -9.59 -24.49 17.44
CA PHE A 149 -10.56 -24.85 18.49
C PHE A 149 -10.05 -26.02 19.36
N GLU A 150 -9.45 -27.04 18.75
CA GLU A 150 -8.95 -28.22 19.45
C GLU A 150 -7.69 -27.90 20.26
N SER A 151 -6.71 -27.21 19.66
CA SER A 151 -5.45 -26.87 20.32
C SER A 151 -5.61 -25.78 21.39
N GLN A 152 -6.61 -24.92 21.26
CA GLN A 152 -6.80 -23.68 22.04
C GLN A 152 -5.55 -22.76 22.02
N LYS A 153 -4.69 -22.93 21.03
CA LYS A 153 -3.49 -22.12 20.81
C LYS A 153 -3.67 -21.21 19.61
N THR A 154 -2.79 -20.25 19.50
CA THR A 154 -2.71 -19.42 18.29
C THR A 154 -2.10 -20.24 17.17
N GLU A 155 -2.81 -20.37 16.08
CA GLU A 155 -2.39 -21.03 14.85
C GLU A 155 -2.21 -19.99 13.75
N TYR A 156 -1.21 -20.18 12.90
CA TYR A 156 -1.01 -19.35 11.71
C TYR A 156 -0.86 -20.22 10.47
N ARG A 157 -1.40 -19.75 9.35
CA ARG A 157 -1.23 -20.38 8.03
C ARG A 157 -1.06 -19.35 6.95
N GLU A 158 -0.33 -19.76 5.93
CA GLU A 158 -0.02 -18.98 4.75
C GLU A 158 -0.95 -19.42 3.61
N TYR A 159 -1.44 -18.42 2.86
CA TYR A 159 -2.34 -18.62 1.72
C TYR A 159 -1.80 -17.85 0.52
N GLU A 160 -1.63 -18.52 -0.60
CA GLU A 160 -1.25 -17.90 -1.86
C GLU A 160 -2.44 -17.90 -2.81
N MET A 161 -2.95 -16.73 -3.15
CA MET A 161 -4.16 -16.54 -3.95
C MET A 161 -4.00 -15.38 -4.91
N ASN A 162 -4.31 -15.59 -6.20
CA ASN A 162 -4.30 -14.53 -7.22
C ASN A 162 -3.01 -13.69 -7.20
N GLN A 163 -1.85 -14.32 -7.05
CA GLN A 163 -0.52 -13.67 -6.93
C GLN A 163 -0.37 -12.78 -5.69
N ARG A 164 -1.22 -12.99 -4.66
CA ARG A 164 -1.10 -12.35 -3.36
C ARG A 164 -0.79 -13.36 -2.28
N PHE A 165 -0.05 -12.90 -1.28
CA PHE A 165 0.39 -13.72 -0.16
C PHE A 165 -0.24 -13.24 1.14
N TYR A 166 -1.10 -14.07 1.74
CA TYR A 166 -1.80 -13.75 2.97
C TYR A 166 -1.32 -14.64 4.11
N VAL A 167 -1.23 -14.06 5.29
CA VAL A 167 -1.04 -14.82 6.53
C VAL A 167 -2.28 -14.66 7.39
N ILE A 168 -2.89 -15.81 7.78
CA ILE A 168 -4.03 -15.83 8.68
C ILE A 168 -3.59 -16.36 10.04
N ILE A 169 -3.74 -15.51 11.05
CA ILE A 169 -3.45 -15.83 12.44
C ILE A 169 -4.76 -16.02 13.17
N MET A 170 -5.04 -17.21 13.69
CA MET A 170 -6.23 -17.50 14.47
C MET A 170 -5.89 -17.73 15.94
N SER A 171 -6.67 -17.11 16.83
CA SER A 171 -6.48 -17.24 18.27
C SER A 171 -7.80 -17.55 18.95
N HIS A 172 -7.76 -18.48 19.92
CA HIS A 172 -8.93 -18.86 20.72
C HIS A 172 -9.25 -17.79 21.76
N ILE A 173 -10.52 -17.39 21.85
CA ILE A 173 -11.03 -16.45 22.86
C ILE A 173 -12.05 -17.15 23.75
N LYS A 174 -11.83 -17.07 25.06
CA LYS A 174 -12.69 -17.75 26.07
C LYS A 174 -14.11 -17.20 26.15
N LYS A 175 -14.35 -15.94 25.76
CA LYS A 175 -15.67 -15.28 25.79
C LYS A 175 -15.79 -14.31 24.61
N ILE A 176 -16.63 -14.65 23.63
CA ILE A 176 -17.01 -13.76 22.53
C ILE A 176 -18.41 -13.19 22.70
N GLN A 177 -19.32 -13.92 23.37
CA GLN A 177 -20.71 -13.52 23.55
C GLN A 177 -21.08 -13.38 25.02
N THR A 178 -22.19 -12.67 25.29
CA THR A 178 -22.73 -12.42 26.64
C THR A 178 -23.05 -13.72 27.39
N ASN A 179 -23.31 -14.83 26.64
CA ASN A 179 -23.60 -16.15 27.20
C ASN A 179 -22.33 -16.92 27.66
N GLY A 180 -21.14 -16.32 27.57
CA GLY A 180 -19.91 -16.95 28.04
C GLY A 180 -19.32 -18.00 27.09
N GLU A 181 -19.87 -18.17 25.89
CA GLU A 181 -19.34 -19.10 24.88
C GLU A 181 -18.09 -18.53 24.22
N GLY A 182 -17.05 -19.36 24.08
CA GLY A 182 -15.82 -19.04 23.42
C GLY A 182 -15.96 -18.95 21.90
N GLY A 183 -14.89 -18.52 21.25
CA GLY A 183 -14.80 -18.44 19.79
C GLY A 183 -13.39 -18.20 19.35
N LEU A 184 -13.20 -17.81 18.10
CA LEU A 184 -11.91 -17.45 17.54
C LEU A 184 -11.91 -15.99 17.04
N VAL A 185 -10.75 -15.38 17.12
CA VAL A 185 -10.43 -14.18 16.32
C VAL A 185 -9.37 -14.59 15.32
N ALA A 186 -9.62 -14.26 14.05
CA ALA A 186 -8.65 -14.37 12.99
C ALA A 186 -8.22 -12.98 12.51
N ILE A 187 -6.92 -12.79 12.38
CA ILE A 187 -6.30 -11.62 11.76
C ILE A 187 -5.73 -12.07 10.43
N VAL A 188 -6.10 -11.33 9.37
CA VAL A 188 -5.66 -11.57 8.01
C VAL A 188 -4.74 -10.45 7.60
N ARG A 189 -3.49 -10.79 7.30
CA ARG A 189 -2.47 -9.84 6.87
C ARG A 189 -2.06 -10.12 5.44
N ASP A 190 -2.10 -9.08 4.61
CA ASP A 190 -1.51 -9.13 3.27
C ASP A 190 0.01 -8.94 3.41
N MET A 191 0.75 -9.99 3.07
CA MET A 191 2.21 -10.05 3.15
C MET A 191 2.85 -10.08 1.75
N THR A 192 2.09 -9.70 0.71
CA THR A 192 2.54 -9.80 -0.68
C THR A 192 3.83 -9.04 -0.91
N ASN A 193 3.89 -7.77 -0.48
CA ASN A 193 5.09 -6.94 -0.66
C ASN A 193 6.31 -7.50 0.10
N GLU A 194 6.11 -7.95 1.34
CA GLU A 194 7.17 -8.54 2.18
C GLU A 194 7.67 -9.85 1.57
N HIS A 195 6.74 -10.69 1.09
CA HIS A 195 7.08 -11.96 0.43
C HIS A 195 7.83 -11.74 -0.88
N GLU A 196 7.38 -10.82 -1.74
CA GLU A 196 8.06 -10.43 -2.97
C GLU A 196 9.48 -9.91 -2.68
N LEU A 197 9.62 -9.04 -1.68
CA LEU A 197 10.93 -8.51 -1.27
C LEU A 197 11.86 -9.62 -0.76
N GLU A 198 11.32 -10.54 0.04
CA GLU A 198 12.10 -11.69 0.54
C GLU A 198 12.53 -12.62 -0.61
N GLN A 199 11.65 -12.86 -1.60
CA GLN A 199 11.96 -13.65 -2.77
C GLN A 199 13.04 -13.00 -3.61
N VAL A 200 12.92 -11.70 -3.91
CA VAL A 200 13.96 -10.92 -4.61
C VAL A 200 15.30 -11.01 -3.88
N LYS A 201 15.28 -10.96 -2.53
CA LYS A 201 16.50 -11.10 -1.73
C LYS A 201 17.11 -12.51 -1.82
N LYS A 202 16.29 -13.55 -1.77
CA LYS A 202 16.74 -14.97 -1.92
C LYS A 202 17.35 -15.18 -3.31
N ASP A 203 16.69 -14.72 -4.36
CA ASP A 203 17.15 -14.84 -5.74
C ASP A 203 18.44 -14.05 -5.97
N PHE A 204 18.58 -12.88 -5.34
CA PHE A 204 19.81 -12.11 -5.35
C PHE A 204 20.98 -12.91 -4.73
N ILE A 205 20.80 -13.45 -3.52
CA ILE A 205 21.85 -14.24 -2.83
C ILE A 205 22.23 -15.48 -3.63
N ALA A 206 21.24 -16.18 -4.20
CA ALA A 206 21.49 -17.35 -5.04
C ALA A 206 22.30 -16.99 -6.29
N SER A 207 21.94 -15.90 -6.97
CA SER A 207 22.62 -15.39 -8.17
C SER A 207 24.06 -14.95 -7.86
N VAL A 208 24.28 -14.21 -6.77
CA VAL A 208 25.62 -13.82 -6.30
C VAL A 208 26.49 -15.06 -6.05
N SER A 209 25.93 -16.06 -5.35
CA SER A 209 26.67 -17.29 -5.04
C SER A 209 27.07 -18.04 -6.30
N HIS A 210 26.21 -18.07 -7.30
CA HIS A 210 26.48 -18.73 -8.57
C HIS A 210 27.54 -17.97 -9.39
N GLU A 211 27.41 -16.64 -9.50
CA GLU A 211 28.34 -15.79 -10.26
C GLU A 211 29.74 -15.69 -9.61
N LEU A 212 29.85 -15.90 -8.30
CA LEU A 212 31.13 -16.02 -7.60
C LEU A 212 31.76 -17.41 -7.72
N ARG A 213 30.96 -18.49 -7.67
CA ARG A 213 31.47 -19.86 -7.69
C ARG A 213 32.20 -20.19 -8.99
N THR A 214 31.66 -19.76 -10.11
CA THR A 214 32.23 -20.06 -11.45
C THR A 214 33.68 -19.56 -11.60
N PRO A 215 34.01 -18.25 -11.43
CA PRO A 215 35.35 -17.78 -11.51
C PRO A 215 36.30 -18.41 -10.47
N ILE A 216 35.82 -18.63 -9.23
CA ILE A 216 36.61 -19.28 -8.19
C ILE A 216 37.01 -20.69 -8.60
N SER A 217 36.09 -21.50 -9.14
CA SER A 217 36.38 -22.87 -9.61
C SER A 217 37.37 -22.86 -10.81
N LEU A 218 37.24 -21.88 -11.71
CA LEU A 218 38.20 -21.72 -12.81
C LEU A 218 39.60 -21.36 -12.28
N LEU A 219 39.69 -20.38 -11.37
CA LEU A 219 40.98 -19.99 -10.73
C LEU A 219 41.62 -21.18 -10.05
N GLN A 220 40.85 -21.98 -9.29
CA GLN A 220 41.36 -23.19 -8.64
C GLN A 220 41.85 -24.22 -9.66
N GLY A 221 41.03 -24.59 -10.65
CA GLY A 221 41.36 -25.64 -11.61
C GLY A 221 42.59 -25.31 -12.44
N TYR A 222 42.73 -24.06 -12.94
CA TYR A 222 43.90 -23.64 -13.66
C TYR A 222 45.16 -23.61 -12.78
N THR A 223 45.04 -23.11 -11.54
CA THR A 223 46.15 -23.08 -10.59
C THR A 223 46.60 -24.48 -10.17
N GLU A 224 45.65 -25.39 -9.85
CA GLU A 224 45.92 -26.78 -9.51
C GLU A 224 46.64 -27.50 -10.69
N SER A 225 46.17 -27.30 -11.93
CA SER A 225 46.80 -27.90 -13.10
C SER A 225 48.27 -27.49 -13.27
N ILE A 226 48.62 -26.25 -12.90
CA ILE A 226 50.03 -25.76 -12.92
C ILE A 226 50.81 -26.38 -11.74
N VAL A 227 50.25 -26.36 -10.53
CA VAL A 227 50.91 -26.85 -9.30
C VAL A 227 51.15 -28.36 -9.33
N ASP A 228 50.17 -29.13 -9.84
CA ASP A 228 50.24 -30.59 -9.93
C ASP A 228 51.13 -31.05 -11.12
N GLY A 229 51.67 -30.11 -11.91
CA GLY A 229 52.52 -30.43 -13.03
C GLY A 229 51.82 -31.13 -14.21
N VAL A 230 50.49 -30.92 -14.31
CA VAL A 230 49.69 -31.36 -15.46
C VAL A 230 50.06 -30.57 -16.71
N VAL A 231 50.38 -29.29 -16.55
CA VAL A 231 50.85 -28.38 -17.57
C VAL A 231 52.29 -28.03 -17.24
N THR A 232 53.21 -28.33 -18.13
CA THR A 232 54.67 -28.18 -17.92
C THR A 232 55.33 -27.26 -18.93
N GLU A 233 54.69 -27.06 -20.09
CA GLU A 233 55.26 -26.20 -21.14
C GLU A 233 55.13 -24.73 -20.75
N PRO A 234 56.20 -23.94 -20.84
CA PRO A 234 56.18 -22.53 -20.43
C PRO A 234 55.12 -21.68 -21.13
N GLU A 235 54.79 -21.98 -22.38
CA GLU A 235 53.78 -21.27 -23.15
C GLU A 235 52.38 -21.56 -22.62
N GLU A 236 52.07 -22.82 -22.35
CA GLU A 236 50.79 -23.24 -21.76
C GLU A 236 50.61 -22.73 -20.32
N ILE A 237 51.66 -22.73 -19.50
CA ILE A 237 51.68 -22.12 -18.18
C ILE A 237 51.32 -20.63 -18.27
N ASN A 238 51.87 -19.90 -19.23
CA ASN A 238 51.60 -18.49 -19.40
C ASN A 238 50.16 -18.23 -19.87
N GLU A 239 49.61 -19.09 -20.73
CA GLU A 239 48.19 -19.03 -21.10
C GLU A 239 47.27 -19.23 -19.88
N PHE A 240 47.55 -20.25 -19.05
CA PHE A 240 46.78 -20.53 -17.82
C PHE A 240 46.84 -19.38 -16.81
N LEU A 241 48.05 -18.82 -16.60
CA LEU A 241 48.26 -17.63 -15.76
C LEU A 241 47.51 -16.41 -16.30
N THR A 242 47.43 -16.26 -17.62
CA THR A 242 46.64 -15.19 -18.23
C THR A 242 45.15 -15.33 -17.93
N VAL A 243 44.58 -16.56 -18.03
CA VAL A 243 43.21 -16.86 -17.66
C VAL A 243 42.98 -16.60 -16.17
N VAL A 244 43.89 -17.02 -15.30
CA VAL A 244 43.83 -16.75 -13.84
C VAL A 244 43.80 -15.25 -13.55
N LEU A 245 44.67 -14.48 -14.25
CA LEU A 245 44.72 -13.02 -14.07
C LEU A 245 43.39 -12.35 -14.52
N ASP A 246 42.84 -12.76 -15.67
CA ASP A 246 41.63 -12.18 -16.22
C ASP A 246 40.38 -12.52 -15.37
N GLU A 247 40.27 -13.76 -14.86
CA GLU A 247 39.20 -14.13 -13.94
C GLU A 247 39.34 -13.45 -12.57
N SER A 248 40.58 -13.21 -12.08
CA SER A 248 40.78 -12.42 -10.86
C SER A 248 40.35 -10.97 -11.03
N LYS A 249 40.67 -10.33 -12.16
CA LYS A 249 40.19 -8.98 -12.49
C LYS A 249 38.64 -8.92 -12.62
N ARG A 250 38.05 -9.97 -13.22
CA ARG A 250 36.60 -10.11 -13.33
C ARG A 250 35.94 -10.23 -11.97
N LEU A 251 36.47 -11.07 -11.08
CA LEU A 251 35.99 -11.25 -9.72
C LEU A 251 36.05 -9.93 -8.93
N SER A 252 37.17 -9.21 -9.05
CA SER A 252 37.31 -7.90 -8.39
C SER A 252 36.25 -6.89 -8.87
N ARG A 253 35.99 -6.84 -10.19
CA ARG A 253 34.90 -5.96 -10.72
C ARG A 253 33.53 -6.37 -10.17
N LEU A 254 33.20 -7.67 -10.16
CA LEU A 254 31.95 -8.19 -9.65
C LEU A 254 31.73 -7.82 -8.17
N VAL A 255 32.75 -8.02 -7.33
CA VAL A 255 32.71 -7.65 -5.92
C VAL A 255 32.48 -6.14 -5.73
N ASN A 256 33.18 -5.30 -6.50
CA ASN A 256 33.01 -3.85 -6.44
C ASN A 256 31.57 -3.41 -6.88
N GLU A 257 31.01 -4.03 -7.92
CA GLU A 257 29.65 -3.78 -8.36
C GLU A 257 28.62 -4.21 -7.29
N LEU A 258 28.83 -5.37 -6.64
CA LEU A 258 27.99 -5.85 -5.54
C LEU A 258 28.01 -4.90 -4.34
N LEU A 259 29.21 -4.44 -3.95
CA LEU A 259 29.35 -3.47 -2.86
C LEU A 259 28.65 -2.14 -3.19
N ASN A 260 28.77 -1.68 -4.43
CA ASN A 260 28.07 -0.48 -4.88
C ASN A 260 26.55 -0.66 -4.83
N VAL A 261 26.00 -1.80 -5.31
CA VAL A 261 24.58 -2.10 -5.24
C VAL A 261 24.11 -2.17 -3.78
N ALA A 262 24.85 -2.87 -2.91
CA ALA A 262 24.51 -2.98 -1.50
C ALA A 262 24.48 -1.62 -0.79
N LYS A 263 25.43 -0.73 -1.11
CA LYS A 263 25.49 0.64 -0.59
C LYS A 263 24.31 1.47 -1.11
N MET A 264 23.97 1.36 -2.40
CA MET A 264 22.84 2.05 -3.00
C MET A 264 21.49 1.59 -2.42
N ASP A 265 21.34 0.29 -2.11
CA ASP A 265 20.13 -0.25 -1.48
C ASP A 265 19.98 0.20 0.00
N ALA A 266 21.09 0.30 0.75
CA ALA A 266 21.05 0.63 2.18
C ALA A 266 20.92 2.14 2.48
N GLU A 267 21.65 2.96 1.70
CA GLU A 267 21.77 4.41 1.96
C GLU A 267 20.93 5.26 0.98
N GLY A 268 20.32 4.62 -0.05
CA GLY A 268 19.81 5.30 -1.22
C GLY A 268 20.94 5.77 -2.14
N LEU A 269 20.60 6.06 -3.38
CA LEU A 269 21.55 6.64 -4.31
C LEU A 269 21.52 8.17 -4.20
N ASN A 270 22.45 8.74 -3.45
CA ASN A 270 22.65 10.18 -3.43
C ASN A 270 23.38 10.60 -4.71
N VAL A 271 22.78 11.50 -5.48
CA VAL A 271 23.37 12.11 -6.67
C VAL A 271 23.58 13.60 -6.41
N THR A 272 24.80 14.06 -6.66
CA THR A 272 25.15 15.47 -6.57
C THR A 272 25.04 16.07 -7.96
N GLN A 273 23.86 16.58 -8.29
CA GLN A 273 23.60 17.14 -9.62
C GLN A 273 24.13 18.57 -9.69
N GLU A 274 24.95 18.83 -10.69
CA GLU A 274 25.49 20.14 -11.01
C GLU A 274 25.13 20.54 -12.45
N LEU A 275 25.05 21.84 -12.69
CA LEU A 275 24.77 22.38 -14.03
C LEU A 275 26.07 22.40 -14.86
N GLN A 276 26.19 21.51 -15.83
CA GLN A 276 27.38 21.37 -16.62
C GLN A 276 27.08 20.92 -18.06
N PRO A 277 27.96 21.21 -19.04
CA PRO A 277 27.73 20.83 -20.44
C PRO A 277 27.86 19.31 -20.62
N MET A 278 26.87 18.67 -21.24
CA MET A 278 26.90 17.26 -21.60
C MET A 278 28.07 16.95 -22.57
N GLN A 279 28.49 17.94 -23.35
CA GLN A 279 29.64 17.85 -24.28
C GLN A 279 30.93 17.40 -23.60
N ASP A 280 31.18 17.83 -22.37
CA ASP A 280 32.42 17.50 -21.66
C ASP A 280 32.48 16.01 -21.29
N LEU A 281 31.33 15.46 -20.85
CA LEU A 281 31.20 14.04 -20.57
C LEU A 281 31.35 13.20 -21.84
N VAL A 282 30.65 13.56 -22.92
CA VAL A 282 30.73 12.84 -24.19
C VAL A 282 32.16 12.91 -24.78
N ARG A 283 32.83 14.06 -24.66
CA ARG A 283 34.26 14.20 -25.09
C ARG A 283 35.17 13.27 -24.27
N LYS A 284 34.98 13.19 -22.95
CA LYS A 284 35.71 12.25 -22.09
C LYS A 284 35.50 10.80 -22.52
N MET A 285 34.28 10.41 -22.84
CA MET A 285 33.96 9.09 -23.36
C MET A 285 34.62 8.82 -24.72
N ALA A 286 34.56 9.78 -25.63
CA ALA A 286 35.21 9.67 -26.93
C ALA A 286 36.73 9.43 -26.82
N MET A 287 37.41 10.13 -25.92
CA MET A 287 38.82 9.90 -25.65
C MET A 287 39.11 8.53 -25.04
N LYS A 288 38.27 8.12 -24.06
CA LYS A 288 38.41 6.84 -23.35
C LYS A 288 38.31 5.65 -24.29
N TYR A 289 37.32 5.66 -25.19
CA TYR A 289 37.03 4.53 -26.07
C TYR A 289 37.69 4.56 -27.43
N ARG A 290 38.43 5.62 -27.78
CA ARG A 290 39.08 5.78 -29.09
C ARG A 290 40.02 4.63 -29.45
N GLN A 291 40.87 4.23 -28.54
CA GLN A 291 41.84 3.16 -28.77
C GLN A 291 41.13 1.81 -28.88
N GLN A 292 40.19 1.50 -27.96
CA GLN A 292 39.46 0.25 -27.98
C GLN A 292 38.63 0.09 -29.27
N ALA A 293 38.01 1.16 -29.74
CA ALA A 293 37.24 1.12 -30.99
C ALA A 293 38.15 0.84 -32.19
N GLN A 294 39.38 1.40 -32.24
CA GLN A 294 40.37 1.10 -33.28
C GLN A 294 40.81 -0.37 -33.23
N GLU A 295 41.08 -0.90 -32.03
CA GLU A 295 41.48 -2.31 -31.84
C GLU A 295 40.35 -3.28 -32.26
N LEU A 296 39.09 -2.93 -31.99
CA LEU A 296 37.91 -3.72 -32.35
C LEU A 296 37.40 -3.44 -33.78
N ASN A 297 38.01 -2.50 -34.50
CA ASN A 297 37.56 -2.03 -35.81
C ASN A 297 36.10 -1.55 -35.82
N LEU A 298 35.70 -0.78 -34.77
CA LEU A 298 34.38 -0.18 -34.63
C LEU A 298 34.40 1.31 -35.00
N THR A 299 33.28 1.82 -35.52
CA THR A 299 33.10 3.24 -35.75
C THR A 299 32.39 3.86 -34.54
N LEU A 300 33.01 4.89 -33.92
CA LEU A 300 32.35 5.68 -32.88
C LEU A 300 31.89 7.01 -33.49
N ASP A 301 30.57 7.20 -33.48
CA ASP A 301 29.92 8.44 -33.94
C ASP A 301 29.38 9.24 -32.76
N PHE A 302 30.01 10.38 -32.46
CA PHE A 302 29.57 11.30 -31.43
C PHE A 302 28.91 12.51 -32.07
N GLN A 303 27.59 12.52 -32.15
CA GLN A 303 26.82 13.63 -32.71
C GLN A 303 26.72 14.76 -31.70
N MET A 304 27.57 15.76 -31.86
CA MET A 304 27.63 16.94 -31.01
C MET A 304 26.80 18.10 -31.65
N ASP A 305 25.49 17.96 -31.66
CA ASP A 305 24.58 19.04 -32.08
C ASP A 305 24.50 20.14 -31.02
N GLY A 306 23.92 21.31 -31.35
CA GLY A 306 23.83 22.46 -30.46
C GLY A 306 23.24 22.18 -29.08
N GLU A 307 22.40 21.14 -28.96
CA GLU A 307 21.80 20.70 -27.69
C GLU A 307 22.85 20.03 -26.75
N MET A 308 23.92 19.43 -27.25
CA MET A 308 25.02 18.92 -26.43
C MET A 308 25.84 20.02 -25.74
N ALA A 309 25.89 21.19 -26.34
CA ALA A 309 26.55 22.36 -25.75
C ALA A 309 25.69 23.02 -24.65
N SER A 310 24.40 22.63 -24.52
CA SER A 310 23.52 23.14 -23.46
C SER A 310 23.94 22.58 -22.09
N LEU A 311 23.64 23.36 -21.07
CA LEU A 311 23.91 22.96 -19.70
C LEU A 311 22.79 22.01 -19.23
N TRP A 312 23.21 20.86 -18.67
CA TRP A 312 22.34 19.86 -18.11
C TRP A 312 22.58 19.74 -16.61
N TYR A 313 21.52 19.41 -15.84
CA TYR A 313 21.62 19.11 -14.42
C TYR A 313 21.87 17.60 -14.23
N TYR A 314 23.10 17.22 -13.88
CA TYR A 314 23.45 15.82 -13.63
C TYR A 314 24.69 15.68 -12.75
N ASP A 315 24.86 14.49 -12.18
CA ASP A 315 26.09 14.07 -11.48
C ASP A 315 27.06 13.48 -12.53
N PHE A 316 28.19 14.14 -12.70
CA PHE A 316 29.17 13.80 -13.76
C PHE A 316 29.69 12.36 -13.63
N ASP A 317 30.13 11.97 -12.43
CA ASP A 317 30.74 10.65 -12.20
C ASP A 317 29.69 9.52 -12.35
N ARG A 318 28.47 9.76 -11.93
CA ARG A 318 27.39 8.80 -12.07
C ARG A 318 26.94 8.66 -13.53
N MET A 319 26.85 9.75 -14.26
CA MET A 319 26.51 9.69 -15.69
C MET A 319 27.68 9.12 -16.52
N GLU A 320 28.94 9.34 -16.13
CA GLU A 320 30.08 8.65 -16.72
C GLU A 320 29.94 7.13 -16.51
N GLN A 321 29.55 6.68 -15.32
CA GLN A 321 29.27 5.26 -15.04
C GLN A 321 28.16 4.70 -15.93
N VAL A 322 27.07 5.45 -16.14
CA VAL A 322 25.98 5.09 -17.06
C VAL A 322 26.50 4.91 -18.48
N LEU A 323 27.22 5.92 -19.02
CA LEU A 323 27.74 5.84 -20.36
C LEU A 323 28.78 4.71 -20.52
N THR A 324 29.64 4.52 -19.52
CA THR A 324 30.59 3.41 -19.52
C THR A 324 29.88 2.05 -19.63
N ASN A 325 28.85 1.81 -18.82
CA ASN A 325 28.11 0.57 -18.87
C ASN A 325 27.42 0.34 -20.22
N LEU A 326 26.84 1.39 -20.82
CA LEU A 326 26.15 1.28 -22.11
C LEU A 326 27.12 1.11 -23.28
N VAL A 327 28.24 1.85 -23.31
CA VAL A 327 29.26 1.72 -24.37
C VAL A 327 30.00 0.40 -24.28
N ASP A 328 30.32 -0.09 -23.05
CA ASP A 328 30.90 -1.41 -22.86
C ASP A 328 29.97 -2.53 -23.36
N ASN A 329 28.66 -2.39 -23.11
CA ASN A 329 27.65 -3.32 -23.63
C ASN A 329 27.60 -3.25 -25.18
N ALA A 330 27.49 -2.06 -25.75
CA ALA A 330 27.49 -1.87 -27.19
C ALA A 330 28.75 -2.49 -27.83
N SER A 331 29.96 -2.18 -27.32
CA SER A 331 31.22 -2.72 -27.81
C SER A 331 31.33 -4.26 -27.75
N ARG A 332 30.62 -4.88 -26.77
CA ARG A 332 30.64 -6.34 -26.59
C ARG A 332 29.74 -7.06 -27.60
N TYR A 333 28.63 -6.43 -28.01
CA TYR A 333 27.63 -7.04 -28.86
C TYR A 333 27.64 -6.55 -30.30
N THR A 334 28.64 -5.74 -30.67
CA THR A 334 28.95 -5.31 -32.04
C THR A 334 30.07 -6.16 -32.68
N GLN A 335 30.13 -6.16 -33.98
CA GLN A 335 31.13 -6.84 -34.77
C GLN A 335 32.05 -5.82 -35.47
N PRO A 336 33.24 -6.24 -35.94
CA PRO A 336 34.11 -5.36 -36.72
C PRO A 336 33.39 -4.74 -37.92
N GLY A 337 33.40 -3.43 -38.03
CA GLY A 337 32.67 -2.66 -39.04
C GLY A 337 31.35 -2.03 -38.55
N ASP A 338 30.88 -2.42 -37.36
CA ASP A 338 29.67 -1.83 -36.75
C ASP A 338 29.93 -0.41 -36.22
N THR A 339 28.84 0.28 -35.96
CA THR A 339 28.84 1.66 -35.45
C THR A 339 28.18 1.74 -34.07
N ILE A 340 28.82 2.49 -33.18
CA ILE A 340 28.22 2.92 -31.90
C ILE A 340 28.09 4.43 -31.95
N SER A 341 26.85 4.93 -31.80
CA SER A 341 26.56 6.36 -31.82
C SER A 341 26.06 6.84 -30.46
N ILE A 342 26.49 8.05 -30.07
CA ILE A 342 25.98 8.78 -28.90
C ILE A 342 25.46 10.12 -29.37
N LYS A 343 24.17 10.37 -29.09
CA LYS A 343 23.47 11.59 -29.49
C LYS A 343 22.75 12.21 -28.29
N ALA A 344 22.90 13.53 -28.13
CA ALA A 344 22.11 14.31 -27.19
C ALA A 344 21.13 15.20 -27.95
N THR A 345 19.89 15.20 -27.50
CA THR A 345 18.81 16.06 -27.99
C THR A 345 18.00 16.59 -26.81
N ALA A 346 17.17 17.58 -27.03
CA ALA A 346 16.24 18.04 -26.01
C ALA A 346 14.87 18.27 -26.64
N ASP A 347 13.82 17.94 -25.88
CA ASP A 347 12.47 18.39 -26.16
C ASP A 347 12.07 19.51 -25.20
N HIS A 348 10.77 19.82 -25.07
CA HIS A 348 10.27 20.88 -24.21
C HIS A 348 10.61 20.66 -22.73
N ASP A 349 10.45 19.43 -22.24
CA ASP A 349 10.46 19.10 -20.81
C ASP A 349 11.67 18.23 -20.41
N HIS A 350 12.35 17.59 -21.39
CA HIS A 350 13.39 16.62 -21.14
C HIS A 350 14.63 16.86 -21.97
N GLN A 351 15.74 16.45 -21.41
CA GLN A 351 17.04 16.28 -22.07
C GLN A 351 17.23 14.79 -22.35
N ILE A 352 17.48 14.43 -23.62
CA ILE A 352 17.45 13.06 -24.10
C ILE A 352 18.86 12.67 -24.56
N LEU A 353 19.43 11.65 -23.94
CA LEU A 353 20.67 11.04 -24.34
C LEU A 353 20.41 9.67 -24.94
N THR A 354 20.83 9.46 -26.17
CA THR A 354 20.63 8.21 -26.92
C THR A 354 21.98 7.56 -27.19
N ILE A 355 22.06 6.27 -26.89
CA ILE A 355 23.19 5.39 -27.20
C ILE A 355 22.66 4.28 -28.10
N GLU A 356 23.18 4.19 -29.32
CA GLU A 356 22.69 3.24 -30.34
C GLU A 356 23.87 2.48 -30.93
N ASP A 357 23.75 1.16 -31.05
CA ASP A 357 24.65 0.26 -31.71
C ASP A 357 23.97 -0.45 -32.90
N THR A 358 24.79 -0.87 -33.87
CA THR A 358 24.30 -1.66 -35.03
C THR A 358 24.65 -3.15 -34.89
N GLY A 359 24.76 -3.63 -33.65
CA GLY A 359 25.16 -5.01 -33.34
C GLY A 359 24.04 -6.05 -33.49
N VAL A 360 24.18 -7.16 -32.80
CA VAL A 360 23.29 -8.33 -32.92
C VAL A 360 21.85 -8.11 -32.46
N GLY A 361 21.55 -7.03 -31.76
CA GLY A 361 20.22 -6.74 -31.23
C GLY A 361 19.72 -7.72 -30.17
N ILE A 362 18.50 -7.49 -29.68
CA ILE A 362 17.88 -8.21 -28.55
C ILE A 362 16.46 -8.62 -28.95
N ALA A 363 16.10 -9.88 -28.68
CA ALA A 363 14.75 -10.37 -28.94
C ALA A 363 13.74 -9.73 -28.00
N PRO A 364 12.48 -9.43 -28.46
CA PRO A 364 11.49 -8.70 -27.68
C PRO A 364 11.19 -9.29 -26.30
N GLN A 365 11.21 -10.61 -26.18
CA GLN A 365 10.94 -11.33 -24.93
C GLN A 365 11.93 -11.05 -23.79
N HIS A 366 13.10 -10.46 -24.10
CA HIS A 366 14.14 -10.13 -23.14
C HIS A 366 14.13 -8.65 -22.74
N LEU A 367 13.45 -7.76 -23.49
CA LEU A 367 13.55 -6.30 -23.32
C LEU A 367 13.08 -5.84 -21.93
N GLU A 368 11.99 -6.41 -21.41
CA GLU A 368 11.44 -6.05 -20.10
C GLU A 368 12.39 -6.44 -18.95
N LYS A 369 13.12 -7.55 -19.11
CA LYS A 369 13.99 -8.13 -18.07
C LYS A 369 15.42 -7.62 -18.09
N LEU A 370 15.81 -6.85 -19.10
CA LEU A 370 17.21 -6.38 -19.26
C LEU A 370 17.76 -5.59 -18.08
N PHE A 371 16.87 -4.93 -17.36
CA PHE A 371 17.22 -4.10 -16.20
C PHE A 371 17.08 -4.84 -14.86
N GLU A 372 16.77 -6.15 -14.88
CA GLU A 372 16.79 -6.98 -13.67
C GLU A 372 18.22 -7.33 -13.26
N ARG A 373 18.41 -7.57 -11.96
CA ARG A 373 19.72 -7.94 -11.40
C ARG A 373 20.16 -9.29 -11.96
N PHE A 374 21.44 -9.38 -12.43
CA PHE A 374 22.06 -10.59 -12.99
C PHE A 374 21.40 -11.15 -14.25
N TYR A 375 20.47 -10.43 -14.84
CA TYR A 375 19.81 -10.89 -16.06
C TYR A 375 20.80 -10.91 -17.24
N LYS A 376 20.82 -12.03 -17.96
CA LYS A 376 21.65 -12.24 -19.17
C LYS A 376 20.82 -13.01 -20.20
N VAL A 377 20.89 -12.60 -21.45
CA VAL A 377 20.28 -13.33 -22.57
C VAL A 377 21.06 -14.63 -22.80
N ASP A 378 20.40 -15.76 -22.99
CA ASP A 378 21.03 -17.10 -23.06
C ASP A 378 22.08 -17.25 -24.18
N SER A 379 21.93 -16.50 -25.27
CA SER A 379 22.95 -16.44 -26.35
C SER A 379 24.28 -15.84 -25.88
N ALA A 380 24.27 -14.98 -24.88
CA ALA A 380 25.44 -14.39 -24.25
C ALA A 380 26.19 -15.39 -23.35
N ARG A 381 25.49 -16.35 -22.73
CA ARG A 381 26.09 -17.42 -21.93
C ARG A 381 27.00 -18.34 -22.77
N LYS A 382 26.64 -18.61 -24.03
CA LYS A 382 27.38 -19.50 -24.93
C LYS A 382 28.66 -18.90 -25.51
N ARG A 383 28.81 -17.58 -25.51
CA ARG A 383 29.97 -16.87 -26.12
C ARG A 383 31.07 -16.46 -25.11
N GLY A 384 31.02 -16.96 -23.86
CA GLY A 384 31.99 -16.58 -22.83
C GLY A 384 31.91 -15.11 -22.42
N SER A 385 30.73 -14.48 -22.55
CA SER A 385 30.57 -13.06 -22.30
C SER A 385 30.86 -12.70 -20.85
N GLN A 386 31.83 -11.81 -20.63
CA GLN A 386 32.36 -11.40 -19.33
C GLN A 386 31.43 -10.48 -18.51
N GLY A 387 30.17 -10.29 -18.88
CA GLY A 387 29.25 -9.40 -18.19
C GLY A 387 28.76 -9.96 -16.85
N THR A 388 28.62 -9.10 -15.84
CA THR A 388 28.09 -9.45 -14.51
C THR A 388 26.57 -9.52 -14.47
N GLY A 389 25.89 -8.84 -15.40
CA GLY A 389 24.41 -8.65 -15.39
C GLY A 389 23.94 -7.58 -14.41
N LEU A 390 24.87 -6.81 -13.82
CA LEU A 390 24.54 -5.71 -12.91
C LEU A 390 24.60 -4.34 -13.58
N GLY A 391 25.34 -4.18 -14.68
CA GLY A 391 25.58 -2.88 -15.30
C GLY A 391 24.31 -2.15 -15.73
N LEU A 392 23.36 -2.82 -16.41
CA LEU A 392 22.09 -2.20 -16.81
C LEU A 392 21.17 -1.89 -15.62
N PHE A 393 21.16 -2.75 -14.61
CA PHE A 393 20.45 -2.48 -13.35
C PHE A 393 20.98 -1.22 -12.67
N ILE A 394 22.32 -1.08 -12.52
CA ILE A 394 22.97 0.11 -11.96
C ILE A 394 22.66 1.34 -12.82
N THR A 395 22.69 1.21 -14.14
CA THR A 395 22.32 2.29 -15.07
C THR A 395 20.91 2.80 -14.80
N ARG A 396 19.92 1.91 -14.67
CA ARG A 396 18.53 2.30 -14.35
C ARG A 396 18.43 2.98 -12.98
N MET A 397 19.13 2.47 -11.97
CA MET A 397 19.15 3.09 -10.64
C MET A 397 19.70 4.52 -10.69
N ILE A 398 20.80 4.75 -11.39
CA ILE A 398 21.41 6.07 -11.53
C ILE A 398 20.48 7.03 -12.26
N VAL A 399 19.90 6.61 -13.39
CA VAL A 399 18.97 7.44 -14.17
C VAL A 399 17.73 7.80 -13.36
N ASN A 400 17.15 6.85 -12.61
CA ASN A 400 16.01 7.08 -11.74
C ASN A 400 16.35 8.06 -10.60
N ALA A 401 17.55 7.96 -10.02
CA ALA A 401 18.02 8.90 -8.98
C ALA A 401 18.20 10.34 -9.50
N HIS A 402 18.40 10.51 -10.81
CA HIS A 402 18.35 11.82 -11.46
C HIS A 402 16.92 12.31 -11.77
N GLY A 403 15.88 11.56 -11.40
CA GLY A 403 14.49 11.83 -11.74
C GLY A 403 14.15 11.50 -13.21
N GLY A 404 15.01 10.78 -13.90
CA GLY A 404 14.87 10.41 -15.31
C GLY A 404 14.30 9.02 -15.53
N HIS A 405 14.21 8.64 -16.80
CA HIS A 405 13.82 7.30 -17.24
C HIS A 405 14.76 6.78 -18.31
N ILE A 406 15.00 5.45 -18.32
CA ILE A 406 15.70 4.75 -19.38
C ILE A 406 14.76 3.76 -20.06
N ARG A 407 14.79 3.75 -21.39
CA ARG A 407 14.08 2.76 -22.20
C ARG A 407 15.05 2.15 -23.23
N VAL A 408 14.68 0.99 -23.76
CA VAL A 408 15.43 0.25 -24.77
C VAL A 408 14.54 -0.05 -25.96
N GLU A 409 15.07 0.14 -27.15
CA GLU A 409 14.49 -0.26 -28.42
C GLU A 409 15.49 -1.17 -29.12
N SER A 410 15.12 -2.37 -29.53
CA SER A 410 16.03 -3.29 -30.19
C SER A 410 15.30 -4.24 -31.12
N GLU A 411 15.98 -4.63 -32.20
CA GLU A 411 15.53 -5.65 -33.13
C GLU A 411 16.70 -6.56 -33.47
N LEU A 412 16.47 -7.88 -33.52
CA LEU A 412 17.52 -8.84 -33.85
C LEU A 412 18.18 -8.49 -35.17
N ASP A 413 19.52 -8.57 -35.19
CA ASP A 413 20.40 -8.27 -36.30
C ASP A 413 20.31 -6.83 -36.85
N LYS A 414 19.70 -5.91 -36.09
CA LYS A 414 19.67 -4.47 -36.43
C LYS A 414 20.31 -3.58 -35.40
N GLY A 415 20.54 -4.11 -34.19
CA GLY A 415 21.20 -3.40 -33.12
C GLY A 415 20.26 -3.02 -31.97
N THR A 416 20.81 -2.22 -31.04
CA THR A 416 20.15 -1.81 -29.82
C THR A 416 20.29 -0.31 -29.58
N LYS A 417 19.21 0.31 -29.13
CA LYS A 417 19.13 1.73 -28.82
C LYS A 417 18.63 1.93 -27.40
N PHE A 418 19.47 2.50 -26.55
CA PHE A 418 19.13 2.95 -25.21
C PHE A 418 18.82 4.45 -25.25
N ILE A 419 17.70 4.84 -24.64
CA ILE A 419 17.23 6.22 -24.60
C ILE A 419 17.05 6.63 -23.14
N ILE A 420 17.85 7.59 -22.71
CA ILE A 420 17.82 8.16 -21.36
C ILE A 420 17.14 9.53 -21.46
N SER A 421 16.12 9.74 -20.67
CA SER A 421 15.37 10.98 -20.59
C SER A 421 15.55 11.58 -19.19
N LEU A 422 16.15 12.76 -19.07
CA LEU A 422 16.33 13.49 -17.83
C LEU A 422 15.43 14.72 -17.83
N PRO A 423 14.74 15.05 -16.72
CA PRO A 423 13.89 16.24 -16.65
C PRO A 423 14.73 17.51 -16.73
N LYS A 424 14.27 18.50 -17.50
CA LYS A 424 14.83 19.86 -17.45
C LYS A 424 14.39 20.49 -16.12
N LYS A 425 15.34 20.73 -15.21
CA LYS A 425 15.05 21.56 -14.03
C LYS A 425 14.93 23.01 -14.48
N SER A 426 13.77 23.58 -14.31
CA SER A 426 13.57 25.03 -14.48
C SER A 426 14.33 25.77 -13.38
N HIS A 427 15.01 26.86 -13.72
CA HIS A 427 15.83 27.73 -12.83
C HIS A 427 15.04 28.42 -11.68
N VAL A 428 13.84 27.96 -11.34
CA VAL A 428 12.88 28.72 -10.50
C VAL A 428 12.81 28.24 -9.04
N GLU A 429 13.57 27.23 -8.62
CA GLU A 429 13.48 26.71 -7.23
C GLU A 429 14.71 26.99 -6.33
N GLU A 430 15.49 28.04 -6.62
CA GLU A 430 16.53 28.52 -5.67
C GLU A 430 16.31 29.98 -5.26
N ILE A 431 15.11 30.32 -4.79
CA ILE A 431 14.89 31.50 -3.94
C ILE A 431 13.76 31.14 -2.96
N ASP A 432 14.11 30.48 -1.85
CA ASP A 432 13.51 30.70 -0.54
C ASP A 432 14.43 30.17 0.57
#